data_751afa8cc517e44c00f47758f4babaa1
#
_entry.id   751afa8cc517e44c00f47758f4babaa1
#
_cell.length_a   1.000
_cell.length_b   1.000
_cell.length_c   1.000
_cell.angle_alpha   90.00
_cell.angle_beta   90.00
_cell.angle_gamma   90.00
#
_symmetry.space_group_name_H-M   'P 1'
#
loop_
_entity.id
_entity.type
_entity.pdbx_description
1 polymer ?
#
loop_
_entity_poly.entity_id
_entity_poly.type
_entity_poly.pdbx_seq_one_letter_code
_entity_poly.pdbx_strand_id
1 'polypeptide(L)'
;MRTVATLHPSRREVGDQRSPLAIDLQPMRRRHVPQVLDIERRVYPRPWTMTLFLSEIVQRSTRFYIVARVRRRVVGYAGLMVFGDEAHVTNIAVDPDVHRRKVAARLLFALITEARRRGATACTLEVRVANHAAQGLYHQFGFAPVGIRKNYYAETGEDALIMWAEGLQTPAYAERLAALAARVPEPREVG
;
A
#
# COMPACT_ATOMS: atom_id res chain seq x y z
N MET A 1 49.32 17.26 29.01
CA MET A 1 48.31 17.65 28.01
C MET A 1 47.13 16.72 28.14
N ARG A 2 45.99 17.21 28.62
CA ARG A 2 44.77 16.42 28.85
C ARG A 2 43.79 16.68 27.70
N THR A 3 43.49 15.64 26.93
CA THR A 3 42.43 15.69 25.91
C THR A 3 41.12 15.31 26.57
N VAL A 4 40.19 16.26 26.61
CA VAL A 4 38.82 16.04 27.11
C VAL A 4 37.99 15.49 25.98
N ALA A 5 37.51 14.27 26.13
CA ALA A 5 36.52 13.68 25.20
C ALA A 5 35.13 14.27 25.51
N THR A 6 34.60 15.03 24.58
CA THR A 6 33.23 15.56 24.64
C THR A 6 32.27 14.44 24.20
N LEU A 7 31.54 13.87 25.14
CA LEU A 7 30.45 12.97 24.91
C LEU A 7 29.26 13.76 24.32
N HIS A 8 28.95 13.52 23.04
CA HIS A 8 27.71 13.97 22.47
C HIS A 8 26.56 13.10 23.03
N PRO A 9 25.46 13.69 23.51
CA PRO A 9 24.33 12.92 23.96
C PRO A 9 23.68 12.27 22.74
N SER A 10 23.54 10.93 22.79
CA SER A 10 22.78 10.13 21.87
C SER A 10 21.35 10.70 21.75
N ARG A 11 20.96 11.07 20.52
CA ARG A 11 19.56 11.36 20.19
C ARG A 11 18.72 10.14 20.60
N ARG A 12 18.00 10.27 21.69
CA ARG A 12 16.90 9.38 22.03
C ARG A 12 15.93 9.41 20.84
N GLU A 13 15.60 8.25 20.32
CA GLU A 13 14.47 8.06 19.41
C GLU A 13 13.22 8.56 20.13
N VAL A 14 12.83 9.79 19.84
CA VAL A 14 11.52 10.31 20.20
C VAL A 14 10.55 9.57 19.29
N GLY A 15 9.87 8.56 19.85
CA GLY A 15 8.77 7.87 19.17
C GLY A 15 7.82 8.90 18.60
N ASP A 16 7.60 8.86 17.27
CA ASP A 16 6.72 9.79 16.56
C ASP A 16 5.28 9.61 17.06
N GLN A 17 4.91 10.29 18.14
CA GLN A 17 3.58 10.35 18.74
C GLN A 17 2.67 11.33 17.98
N ARG A 18 2.77 11.42 16.67
CA ARG A 18 1.80 12.18 15.88
C ARG A 18 0.45 11.48 15.96
N SER A 19 -0.59 12.21 16.35
CA SER A 19 -1.96 11.71 16.40
C SER A 19 -2.33 10.98 15.10
N PRO A 20 -3.09 9.86 15.18
CA PRO A 20 -3.52 9.13 13.99
C PRO A 20 -4.19 10.08 12.99
N LEU A 21 -3.79 10.00 11.71
CA LEU A 21 -4.47 10.75 10.66
C LEU A 21 -5.91 10.25 10.52
N ALA A 22 -6.88 11.16 10.54
CA ALA A 22 -8.24 10.86 10.12
C ALA A 22 -8.23 10.63 8.59
N ILE A 23 -8.12 9.36 8.20
CA ILE A 23 -8.06 8.96 6.80
C ILE A 23 -9.43 8.42 6.41
N ASP A 24 -9.96 8.96 5.32
CA ASP A 24 -11.15 8.48 4.65
C ASP A 24 -10.74 7.69 3.40
N LEU A 25 -11.22 6.44 3.27
CA LEU A 25 -11.01 5.61 2.09
C LEU A 25 -12.25 5.66 1.21
N GLN A 26 -12.07 5.98 -0.05
CA GLN A 26 -13.19 6.02 -1.01
C GLN A 26 -12.78 5.41 -2.36
N PRO A 27 -13.76 4.93 -3.14
CA PRO A 27 -13.52 4.52 -4.52
C PRO A 27 -12.88 5.66 -5.33
N MET A 28 -11.83 5.33 -6.08
CA MET A 28 -11.20 6.29 -6.98
C MET A 28 -12.19 6.70 -8.08
N ARG A 29 -12.29 8.00 -8.31
CA ARG A 29 -13.11 8.61 -9.38
C ARG A 29 -12.25 9.53 -10.23
N ARG A 30 -12.72 9.86 -11.44
CA ARG A 30 -12.02 10.76 -12.37
C ARG A 30 -11.48 12.04 -11.69
N ARG A 31 -12.27 12.66 -10.81
CA ARG A 31 -11.87 13.88 -10.06
C ARG A 31 -10.66 13.71 -9.14
N HIS A 32 -10.32 12.45 -8.76
CA HIS A 32 -9.18 12.17 -7.89
C HIS A 32 -7.88 12.01 -8.69
N VAL A 33 -7.97 11.66 -9.98
CA VAL A 33 -6.81 11.31 -10.81
C VAL A 33 -5.75 12.43 -10.86
N PRO A 34 -6.06 13.72 -10.97
CA PRO A 34 -5.05 14.76 -10.93
C PRO A 34 -4.17 14.70 -9.67
N GLN A 35 -4.76 14.56 -8.47
CA GLN A 35 -4.01 14.44 -7.22
C GLN A 35 -3.26 13.10 -7.10
N VAL A 36 -3.79 12.02 -7.67
CA VAL A 36 -3.09 10.73 -7.78
C VAL A 36 -1.84 10.87 -8.62
N LEU A 37 -1.91 11.56 -9.76
CA LEU A 37 -0.75 11.83 -10.61
C LEU A 37 0.32 12.69 -9.92
N ASP A 38 -0.07 13.57 -9.01
CA ASP A 38 0.90 14.33 -8.22
C ASP A 38 1.69 13.41 -7.27
N ILE A 39 1.02 12.40 -6.69
CA ILE A 39 1.70 11.37 -5.90
C ILE A 39 2.60 10.49 -6.79
N GLU A 40 2.09 10.05 -7.94
CA GLU A 40 2.82 9.24 -8.92
C GLU A 40 4.18 9.86 -9.28
N ARG A 41 4.17 11.15 -9.65
CA ARG A 41 5.39 11.89 -10.03
C ARG A 41 6.41 12.00 -8.90
N ARG A 42 5.97 11.92 -7.65
CA ARG A 42 6.84 11.98 -6.46
C ARG A 42 7.40 10.63 -6.05
N VAL A 43 6.71 9.55 -6.42
CA VAL A 43 7.01 8.19 -5.91
C VAL A 43 7.68 7.33 -6.97
N TYR A 44 7.29 7.48 -8.25
CA TYR A 44 7.76 6.60 -9.31
C TYR A 44 8.57 7.33 -10.37
N PRO A 45 9.70 6.76 -10.82
CA PRO A 45 10.50 7.31 -11.92
C PRO A 45 9.72 7.39 -13.25
N ARG A 46 8.82 6.43 -13.46
CA ARG A 46 7.93 6.37 -14.63
C ARG A 46 6.47 6.34 -14.16
N PRO A 47 5.87 7.50 -13.92
CA PRO A 47 4.49 7.58 -13.42
C PRO A 47 3.49 7.11 -14.48
N TRP A 48 2.40 6.52 -14.02
CA TRP A 48 1.27 6.23 -14.86
C TRP A 48 0.63 7.50 -15.42
N THR A 49 0.02 7.36 -16.60
CA THR A 49 -0.65 8.49 -17.25
C THR A 49 -2.11 8.62 -16.77
N MET A 50 -2.70 9.80 -16.98
CA MET A 50 -4.13 10.01 -16.74
C MET A 50 -4.99 9.00 -17.53
N THR A 51 -4.66 8.77 -18.79
CA THR A 51 -5.39 7.84 -19.66
C THR A 51 -5.38 6.43 -19.09
N LEU A 52 -4.22 5.96 -18.57
CA LEU A 52 -4.12 4.64 -17.96
C LEU A 52 -4.98 4.53 -16.70
N PHE A 53 -4.94 5.52 -15.79
CA PHE A 53 -5.82 5.52 -14.62
C PHE A 53 -7.30 5.52 -15.01
N LEU A 54 -7.68 6.32 -16.00
CA LEU A 54 -9.06 6.38 -16.46
C LEU A 54 -9.52 5.05 -17.08
N SER A 55 -8.66 4.35 -17.83
CA SER A 55 -8.97 3.03 -18.39
C SER A 55 -9.10 1.96 -17.31
N GLU A 56 -8.33 2.03 -16.23
CA GLU A 56 -8.42 1.10 -15.13
C GLU A 56 -9.69 1.30 -14.27
N ILE A 57 -10.01 2.54 -13.90
CA ILE A 57 -11.14 2.81 -13.00
C ILE A 57 -12.53 2.59 -13.62
N VAL A 58 -12.63 2.45 -14.95
CA VAL A 58 -13.91 2.12 -15.61
C VAL A 58 -14.19 0.61 -15.62
N GLN A 59 -13.17 -0.24 -15.47
CA GLN A 59 -13.28 -1.71 -15.53
C GLN A 59 -13.71 -2.31 -14.17
N ARG A 60 -14.81 -1.85 -13.61
CA ARG A 60 -15.26 -2.18 -12.24
C ARG A 60 -15.49 -3.66 -11.96
N SER A 61 -15.73 -4.46 -12.97
CA SER A 61 -15.90 -5.91 -12.82
C SER A 61 -14.63 -6.63 -12.38
N THR A 62 -13.49 -6.20 -12.92
CA THR A 62 -12.18 -6.83 -12.65
C THR A 62 -11.21 -5.92 -11.90
N ARG A 63 -11.51 -4.63 -11.74
CA ARG A 63 -10.64 -3.64 -11.10
C ARG A 63 -11.31 -3.02 -9.87
N PHE A 64 -10.48 -2.71 -8.89
CA PHE A 64 -10.91 -1.95 -7.72
C PHE A 64 -9.81 -0.95 -7.36
N TYR A 65 -10.11 0.34 -7.53
CA TYR A 65 -9.19 1.43 -7.20
C TYR A 65 -9.78 2.29 -6.09
N ILE A 66 -8.96 2.59 -5.10
CA ILE A 66 -9.33 3.44 -3.95
C ILE A 66 -8.32 4.55 -3.75
N VAL A 67 -8.77 5.62 -3.11
CA VAL A 67 -7.93 6.72 -2.61
C VAL A 67 -8.07 6.86 -1.11
N ALA A 68 -6.95 7.15 -0.45
CA ALA A 68 -6.90 7.58 0.94
C ALA A 68 -6.88 9.12 0.96
N ARG A 69 -7.79 9.72 1.73
CA ARG A 69 -7.91 11.18 1.84
C ARG A 69 -7.77 11.65 3.27
N VAL A 70 -7.17 12.81 3.42
CA VAL A 70 -7.23 13.60 4.66
C VAL A 70 -7.93 14.90 4.31
N ARG A 71 -9.15 15.11 4.82
CA ARG A 71 -10.03 16.21 4.41
C ARG A 71 -10.29 16.16 2.88
N ARG A 72 -9.78 17.14 2.12
CA ARG A 72 -9.95 17.24 0.66
C ARG A 72 -8.74 16.76 -0.15
N ARG A 73 -7.60 16.45 0.52
CA ARG A 73 -6.35 16.04 -0.13
C ARG A 73 -6.28 14.51 -0.24
N VAL A 74 -5.98 14.00 -1.43
CA VAL A 74 -5.57 12.62 -1.63
C VAL A 74 -4.14 12.47 -1.10
N VAL A 75 -3.94 11.52 -0.20
CA VAL A 75 -2.64 11.24 0.44
C VAL A 75 -2.10 9.85 0.12
N GLY A 76 -2.84 9.08 -0.63
CA GLY A 76 -2.42 7.77 -1.12
C GLY A 76 -3.50 7.15 -1.98
N TYR A 77 -3.15 6.11 -2.70
CA TYR A 77 -4.08 5.34 -3.52
C TYR A 77 -3.60 3.91 -3.65
N ALA A 78 -4.49 3.03 -4.05
CA ALA A 78 -4.19 1.64 -4.32
C ALA A 78 -5.13 1.06 -5.39
N GLY A 79 -4.63 0.06 -6.11
CA GLY A 79 -5.33 -0.68 -7.14
C GLY A 79 -5.26 -2.18 -6.95
N LEU A 80 -6.36 -2.84 -7.25
CA LEU A 80 -6.50 -4.29 -7.23
C LEU A 80 -7.13 -4.75 -8.55
N MET A 81 -6.59 -5.81 -9.09
CA MET A 81 -7.19 -6.59 -10.17
C MET A 81 -7.66 -7.93 -9.60
N VAL A 82 -8.84 -8.41 -10.00
CA VAL A 82 -9.33 -9.74 -9.64
C VAL A 82 -9.71 -10.45 -10.94
N PHE A 83 -9.18 -11.64 -11.12
CA PHE A 83 -9.47 -12.50 -12.25
C PHE A 83 -9.64 -13.94 -11.78
N GLY A 84 -10.84 -14.50 -11.96
CA GLY A 84 -11.20 -15.79 -11.40
C GLY A 84 -11.12 -15.76 -9.87
N ASP A 85 -10.36 -16.65 -9.29
CA ASP A 85 -10.12 -16.79 -7.86
C ASP A 85 -8.79 -16.19 -7.39
N GLU A 86 -8.10 -15.45 -8.25
CA GLU A 86 -6.86 -14.76 -7.94
C GLU A 86 -7.04 -13.24 -7.93
N ALA A 87 -6.39 -12.58 -7.00
CA ALA A 87 -6.29 -11.13 -6.93
C ALA A 87 -4.83 -10.70 -7.14
N HIS A 88 -4.64 -9.51 -7.71
CA HIS A 88 -3.33 -8.90 -7.90
C HIS A 88 -3.34 -7.44 -7.46
N VAL A 89 -2.47 -7.07 -6.54
CA VAL A 89 -2.27 -5.67 -6.17
C VAL A 89 -1.45 -5.00 -7.26
N THR A 90 -2.10 -4.13 -8.05
CA THR A 90 -1.46 -3.50 -9.21
C THR A 90 -0.53 -2.36 -8.80
N ASN A 91 -0.91 -1.60 -7.77
CA ASN A 91 -0.10 -0.52 -7.20
C ASN A 91 -0.59 -0.11 -5.81
N ILE A 92 0.33 0.38 -4.99
CA ILE A 92 0.05 1.12 -3.75
C ILE A 92 1.06 2.25 -3.68
N ALA A 93 0.59 3.49 -3.58
CA ALA A 93 1.45 4.63 -3.35
C ALA A 93 0.89 5.56 -2.28
N VAL A 94 1.79 6.14 -1.51
CA VAL A 94 1.48 7.06 -0.41
C VAL A 94 2.35 8.30 -0.59
N ASP A 95 1.73 9.47 -0.45
CA ASP A 95 2.43 10.74 -0.45
C ASP A 95 3.56 10.73 0.58
N PRO A 96 4.81 11.03 0.20
CA PRO A 96 5.96 11.03 1.11
C PRO A 96 5.75 11.86 2.38
N ASP A 97 4.97 12.94 2.33
CA ASP A 97 4.70 13.81 3.47
C ASP A 97 3.93 13.12 4.61
N VAL A 98 3.27 11.99 4.31
CA VAL A 98 2.48 11.22 5.29
C VAL A 98 2.98 9.79 5.47
N HIS A 99 4.21 9.49 5.08
CA HIS A 99 4.81 8.19 5.36
C HIS A 99 4.78 7.87 6.87
N ARG A 100 4.85 6.57 7.22
CA ARG A 100 4.81 6.05 8.59
C ARG A 100 3.53 6.40 9.39
N ARG A 101 2.47 6.85 8.71
CA ARG A 101 1.15 7.16 9.28
C ARG A 101 0.12 6.05 8.99
N LYS A 102 0.58 4.83 8.70
CA LYS A 102 -0.23 3.63 8.41
C LYS A 102 -1.18 3.76 7.21
N VAL A 103 -0.98 4.74 6.32
CA VAL A 103 -1.81 4.94 5.11
C VAL A 103 -1.75 3.70 4.22
N ALA A 104 -0.54 3.19 3.91
CA ALA A 104 -0.36 2.00 3.08
C ALA A 104 -1.02 0.75 3.70
N ALA A 105 -0.93 0.57 5.02
CA ALA A 105 -1.56 -0.54 5.71
C ALA A 105 -3.10 -0.51 5.57
N ARG A 106 -3.71 0.68 5.66
CA ARG A 106 -5.16 0.85 5.48
C ARG A 106 -5.58 0.58 4.03
N LEU A 107 -4.81 1.08 3.07
CA LEU A 107 -5.04 0.81 1.66
C LEU A 107 -4.98 -0.69 1.38
N LEU A 108 -3.92 -1.36 1.82
CA LEU A 108 -3.75 -2.81 1.63
C LEU A 108 -4.87 -3.60 2.33
N PHE A 109 -5.25 -3.22 3.55
CA PHE A 109 -6.35 -3.83 4.26
C PHE A 109 -7.66 -3.79 3.46
N ALA A 110 -7.98 -2.63 2.89
CA ALA A 110 -9.18 -2.47 2.06
C ALA A 110 -9.10 -3.30 0.77
N LEU A 111 -7.91 -3.38 0.11
CA LEU A 111 -7.73 -4.22 -1.07
C LEU A 111 -7.94 -5.70 -0.77
N ILE A 112 -7.35 -6.21 0.32
CA ILE A 112 -7.50 -7.62 0.70
C ILE A 112 -8.95 -7.94 1.11
N THR A 113 -9.60 -7.03 1.82
CA THR A 113 -11.03 -7.17 2.16
C THR A 113 -11.89 -7.26 0.88
N GLU A 114 -11.62 -6.43 -0.10
CA GLU A 114 -12.31 -6.47 -1.38
C GLU A 114 -11.98 -7.73 -2.20
N ALA A 115 -10.72 -8.18 -2.22
CA ALA A 115 -10.31 -9.44 -2.85
C ALA A 115 -11.11 -10.62 -2.28
N ARG A 116 -11.20 -10.72 -0.94
CA ARG A 116 -12.00 -11.74 -0.27
C ARG A 116 -13.49 -11.65 -0.59
N ARG A 117 -14.04 -10.43 -0.59
CA ARG A 117 -15.44 -10.18 -0.95
C ARG A 117 -15.78 -10.64 -2.38
N ARG A 118 -14.80 -10.56 -3.29
CA ARG A 118 -14.92 -11.06 -4.68
C ARG A 118 -14.63 -12.55 -4.83
N GLY A 119 -14.35 -13.26 -3.75
CA GLY A 119 -14.10 -14.70 -3.76
C GLY A 119 -12.66 -15.11 -4.06
N ALA A 120 -11.71 -14.17 -4.14
CA ALA A 120 -10.32 -14.52 -4.38
C ALA A 120 -9.77 -15.41 -3.24
N THR A 121 -9.10 -16.50 -3.61
CA THR A 121 -8.46 -17.45 -2.69
C THR A 121 -7.01 -17.12 -2.46
N ALA A 122 -6.38 -16.39 -3.39
CA ALA A 122 -4.99 -15.93 -3.31
C ALA A 122 -4.86 -14.47 -3.78
N CYS A 123 -3.81 -13.80 -3.32
CA CYS A 123 -3.43 -12.46 -3.78
C CYS A 123 -1.93 -12.39 -4.02
N THR A 124 -1.53 -11.76 -5.12
CA THR A 124 -0.13 -11.59 -5.51
C THR A 124 0.23 -10.12 -5.70
N LEU A 125 1.50 -9.82 -5.66
CA LEU A 125 2.08 -8.52 -5.98
C LEU A 125 3.55 -8.64 -6.38
N GLU A 126 4.07 -7.61 -7.05
CA GLU A 126 5.50 -7.40 -7.23
C GLU A 126 5.96 -6.18 -6.41
N VAL A 127 7.12 -6.33 -5.78
CA VAL A 127 7.76 -5.25 -5.00
C VAL A 127 9.26 -5.19 -5.31
N ARG A 128 9.83 -3.99 -5.38
CA ARG A 128 11.30 -3.83 -5.55
C ARG A 128 12.03 -4.60 -4.46
N VAL A 129 13.07 -5.34 -4.83
CA VAL A 129 13.88 -6.11 -3.88
C VAL A 129 14.47 -5.20 -2.79
N ALA A 130 14.82 -3.95 -3.13
CA ALA A 130 15.34 -2.97 -2.19
C ALA A 130 14.26 -2.35 -1.26
N ASN A 131 12.96 -2.54 -1.54
CA ASN A 131 11.89 -1.92 -0.74
C ASN A 131 11.51 -2.78 0.48
N HIS A 132 12.44 -2.91 1.44
CA HIS A 132 12.23 -3.71 2.66
C HIS A 132 11.06 -3.21 3.52
N ALA A 133 10.77 -1.91 3.49
CA ALA A 133 9.64 -1.35 4.24
C ALA A 133 8.29 -1.86 3.71
N ALA A 134 8.11 -1.90 2.39
CA ALA A 134 6.91 -2.46 1.78
C ALA A 134 6.83 -3.99 1.97
N GLN A 135 7.95 -4.71 1.81
CA GLN A 135 8.00 -6.15 2.07
C GLN A 135 7.56 -6.46 3.52
N GLY A 136 8.06 -5.72 4.50
CA GLY A 136 7.65 -5.87 5.91
C GLY A 136 6.16 -5.61 6.13
N LEU A 137 5.58 -4.65 5.40
CA LEU A 137 4.12 -4.45 5.41
C LEU A 137 3.40 -5.67 4.83
N TYR A 138 3.80 -6.16 3.64
CA TYR A 138 3.16 -7.30 2.98
C TYR A 138 3.24 -8.58 3.81
N HIS A 139 4.37 -8.84 4.47
CA HIS A 139 4.50 -9.99 5.41
C HIS A 139 3.47 -9.97 6.53
N GLN A 140 3.12 -8.79 7.09
CA GLN A 140 2.08 -8.71 8.11
C GLN A 140 0.72 -9.19 7.58
N PHE A 141 0.43 -8.97 6.30
CA PHE A 141 -0.77 -9.42 5.61
C PHE A 141 -0.68 -10.87 5.09
N GLY A 142 0.39 -11.61 5.43
CA GLY A 142 0.53 -13.01 5.06
C GLY A 142 1.16 -13.25 3.69
N PHE A 143 1.67 -12.22 3.03
CA PHE A 143 2.42 -12.41 1.81
C PHE A 143 3.79 -13.02 2.09
N ALA A 144 4.15 -14.04 1.35
CA ALA A 144 5.47 -14.68 1.37
C ALA A 144 6.15 -14.55 0.00
N PRO A 145 7.50 -14.45 -0.05
CA PRO A 145 8.23 -14.41 -1.30
C PRO A 145 8.15 -15.77 -2.00
N VAL A 146 7.87 -15.77 -3.29
CA VAL A 146 7.78 -16.99 -4.12
C VAL A 146 8.73 -16.98 -5.31
N GLY A 147 9.31 -15.84 -5.66
CA GLY A 147 10.23 -15.75 -6.78
C GLY A 147 10.75 -14.34 -7.02
N ILE A 148 11.63 -14.21 -8.00
CA ILE A 148 12.22 -12.93 -8.43
C ILE A 148 12.02 -12.80 -9.94
N ARG A 149 11.52 -11.64 -10.38
CA ARG A 149 11.55 -11.22 -11.79
C ARG A 149 12.74 -10.31 -12.02
N LYS A 150 13.69 -10.80 -12.79
CA LYS A 150 14.89 -10.04 -13.15
C LYS A 150 14.54 -8.85 -14.06
N ASN A 151 15.17 -7.69 -13.80
CA ASN A 151 15.00 -6.46 -14.58
C ASN A 151 13.53 -6.05 -14.79
N TYR A 152 12.66 -6.34 -13.83
CA TYR A 152 11.23 -6.04 -13.93
C TYR A 152 10.97 -4.52 -14.05
N TYR A 153 11.70 -3.73 -13.28
CA TYR A 153 11.64 -2.27 -13.32
C TYR A 153 12.66 -1.76 -14.36
N ALA A 154 12.26 -1.81 -15.64
CA ALA A 154 13.14 -1.52 -16.77
C ALA A 154 13.79 -0.13 -16.71
N GLU A 155 13.14 0.85 -16.05
CA GLU A 155 13.64 2.22 -15.88
C GLU A 155 14.84 2.33 -14.92
N THR A 156 14.99 1.38 -14.01
CA THR A 156 16.09 1.35 -13.02
C THR A 156 16.94 0.08 -13.11
N GLY A 157 16.51 -0.90 -13.91
CA GLY A 157 17.15 -2.23 -13.99
C GLY A 157 16.96 -3.08 -12.72
N GLU A 158 16.08 -2.65 -11.80
CA GLU A 158 15.87 -3.36 -10.55
C GLU A 158 14.99 -4.60 -10.72
N ASP A 159 15.30 -5.61 -9.93
CA ASP A 159 14.51 -6.84 -9.83
C ASP A 159 13.26 -6.61 -8.98
N ALA A 160 12.20 -7.36 -9.26
CA ALA A 160 11.02 -7.45 -8.42
C ALA A 160 11.00 -8.77 -7.66
N LEU A 161 10.70 -8.69 -6.36
CA LEU A 161 10.29 -9.83 -5.56
C LEU A 161 8.80 -10.07 -5.79
N ILE A 162 8.46 -11.29 -6.20
CA ILE A 162 7.07 -11.72 -6.32
C ILE A 162 6.64 -12.24 -4.95
N MET A 163 5.53 -11.73 -4.43
CA MET A 163 4.99 -12.16 -3.14
C MET A 163 3.54 -12.62 -3.29
N TRP A 164 3.19 -13.71 -2.58
CA TRP A 164 1.87 -14.32 -2.57
C TRP A 164 1.32 -14.44 -1.17
N ALA A 165 0.03 -14.17 -1.02
CA ALA A 165 -0.78 -14.51 0.14
C ALA A 165 -1.83 -15.52 -0.30
N GLU A 166 -1.80 -16.70 0.28
CA GLU A 166 -2.72 -17.80 -0.03
C GLU A 166 -3.76 -18.00 1.08
N GLY A 167 -4.80 -18.76 0.76
CA GLY A 167 -5.82 -19.13 1.73
C GLY A 167 -6.66 -17.96 2.21
N LEU A 168 -6.88 -16.93 1.38
CA LEU A 168 -7.61 -15.72 1.75
C LEU A 168 -9.00 -16.01 2.31
N GLN A 169 -9.64 -17.12 1.92
CA GLN A 169 -10.99 -17.50 2.36
C GLN A 169 -10.99 -18.35 3.66
N THR A 170 -9.82 -18.74 4.17
CA THR A 170 -9.73 -19.58 5.37
C THR A 170 -10.09 -18.80 6.65
N PRO A 171 -10.59 -19.50 7.70
CA PRO A 171 -10.78 -18.89 9.01
C PRO A 171 -9.50 -18.27 9.59
N ALA A 172 -8.36 -18.95 9.43
CA ALA A 172 -7.06 -18.46 9.90
C ALA A 172 -6.67 -17.12 9.26
N TYR A 173 -6.99 -16.92 7.97
CA TYR A 173 -6.75 -15.63 7.32
C TYR A 173 -7.72 -14.55 7.82
N ALA A 174 -8.97 -14.91 8.10
CA ALA A 174 -9.93 -14.00 8.71
C ALA A 174 -9.47 -13.50 10.09
N GLU A 175 -8.94 -14.41 10.94
CA GLU A 175 -8.35 -14.07 12.24
C GLU A 175 -7.15 -13.13 12.08
N ARG A 176 -6.27 -13.39 11.11
CA ARG A 176 -5.15 -12.49 10.78
C ARG A 176 -5.65 -11.08 10.46
N LEU A 177 -6.67 -10.95 9.60
CA LEU A 177 -7.23 -9.64 9.24
C LEU A 177 -7.87 -8.95 10.45
N ALA A 178 -8.58 -9.68 11.30
CA ALA A 178 -9.16 -9.15 12.53
C ALA A 178 -8.07 -8.59 13.48
N ALA A 179 -6.98 -9.34 13.65
CA ALA A 179 -5.83 -8.88 14.43
C ALA A 179 -5.14 -7.63 13.83
N LEU A 180 -5.11 -7.51 12.51
CA LEU A 180 -4.59 -6.33 11.82
C LEU A 180 -5.54 -5.13 11.95
N ALA A 181 -6.86 -5.35 11.87
CA ALA A 181 -7.87 -4.29 12.04
C ALA A 181 -7.71 -3.58 13.40
N ALA A 182 -7.45 -4.34 14.46
CA ALA A 182 -7.21 -3.78 15.79
C ALA A 182 -5.98 -2.84 15.86
N ARG A 183 -5.02 -2.99 14.93
CA ARG A 183 -3.78 -2.19 14.86
C ARG A 183 -3.83 -1.07 13.80
N VAL A 184 -4.75 -1.20 12.86
CA VAL A 184 -4.99 -0.22 11.79
C VAL A 184 -6.27 0.53 12.16
N PRO A 185 -6.22 1.78 12.61
CA PRO A 185 -7.41 2.53 13.01
C PRO A 185 -8.45 2.52 11.89
N GLU A 186 -9.70 2.21 12.24
CA GLU A 186 -10.79 2.18 11.25
C GLU A 186 -10.99 3.56 10.59
N PRO A 187 -11.41 3.58 9.30
CA PRO A 187 -11.88 4.82 8.69
C PRO A 187 -13.09 5.29 9.51
N ARG A 188 -13.14 6.56 9.89
CA ARG A 188 -14.36 7.12 10.44
C ARG A 188 -15.41 7.11 9.34
N GLU A 189 -16.51 6.42 9.58
CA GLU A 189 -17.69 6.59 8.76
C GLU A 189 -18.09 8.08 8.85
N VAL A 190 -18.06 8.75 7.71
CA VAL A 190 -18.60 10.09 7.57
C VAL A 190 -20.06 9.89 7.22
N GLY A 191 -20.93 10.12 8.21
CA GLY A 191 -22.37 10.26 8.02
C GLY A 191 -22.72 11.41 7.09
#